data_273a4cf1b709d8d7fc6bbeaa5bebcf67
#
_entry.id   273a4cf1b709d8d7fc6bbeaa5bebcf67
#
_cell.length_a   1.000
_cell.length_b   1.000
_cell.length_c   1.000
_cell.angle_alpha   90.00
_cell.angle_beta   90.00
_cell.angle_gamma   90.00
#
_symmetry.space_group_name_H-M   'P 1'
#
loop_
_entity.id
_entity.type
_entity.pdbx_description
1 polymer ?
#
loop_
_entity_poly.entity_id
_entity_poly.type
_entity_poly.pdbx_seq_one_letter_code
_entity_poly.pdbx_strand_id
1 'polypeptide(L)'
;MVHRLPPWLFLALLVLSAPGHAAAWREHPSWQSSFAQAGVKGTLLVYDEKADVWHVSDAARARQAFLPASTFKLFNALVALDSGAVKDEFEVIRWDGKVRGLKDSPVAEWNRDNSLASGMRYSTVWFYQEVARRAGERRMQQWIDRAGYGNRDIGGGIDTFWLRGALRISAEQQIDFLRRLADDRLPFSPRAQEIVRRISITESAPAYVLHAKTGWGTHAAQNSANDDLGWYVGWVEHAGRRWFFAMNIDLPAPGDAAKRVPLAKQLLAQLGALPQGS
;
A
#
# COMPACT_ATOMS: atom_id res chain seq x y z
N MET A 1 66.59 12.66 -38.96
CA MET A 1 66.17 12.78 -37.55
C MET A 1 64.70 12.43 -37.46
N VAL A 2 64.37 11.25 -36.99
CA VAL A 2 62.99 10.75 -36.89
C VAL A 2 62.67 10.71 -35.40
N HIS A 3 61.80 11.65 -34.93
CA HIS A 3 61.30 11.68 -33.56
C HIS A 3 60.23 10.62 -33.40
N ARG A 4 60.48 9.57 -32.59
CA ARG A 4 59.50 8.59 -32.13
C ARG A 4 58.77 9.17 -30.90
N LEU A 5 57.43 9.28 -31.01
CA LEU A 5 56.53 9.62 -29.88
C LEU A 5 56.35 8.35 -28.99
N PRO A 6 56.24 8.50 -27.65
CA PRO A 6 56.06 7.40 -26.76
C PRO A 6 54.61 6.88 -26.76
N PRO A 7 54.36 5.57 -26.52
CA PRO A 7 53.02 5.03 -26.45
C PRO A 7 52.35 5.40 -25.10
N TRP A 8 51.19 6.06 -25.20
CA TRP A 8 50.34 6.30 -24.04
C TRP A 8 49.73 5.02 -23.54
N LEU A 9 50.09 4.62 -22.32
CA LEU A 9 49.42 3.56 -21.57
C LEU A 9 48.01 4.04 -21.18
N PHE A 10 46.99 3.51 -21.85
CA PHE A 10 45.59 3.60 -21.35
C PHE A 10 45.47 2.61 -20.20
N LEU A 11 45.48 3.15 -18.98
CA LEU A 11 45.08 2.41 -17.78
C LEU A 11 43.55 2.31 -17.77
N ALA A 12 43.00 1.16 -18.22
CA ALA A 12 41.58 0.87 -18.10
C ALA A 12 41.26 0.61 -16.62
N LEU A 13 40.62 1.55 -15.97
CA LEU A 13 40.00 1.34 -14.64
C LEU A 13 38.83 0.37 -14.81
N LEU A 14 39.06 -0.90 -14.46
CA LEU A 14 37.97 -1.86 -14.23
C LEU A 14 37.22 -1.44 -12.96
N VAL A 15 36.08 -0.77 -13.14
CA VAL A 15 35.09 -0.57 -12.06
C VAL A 15 34.46 -1.95 -11.81
N LEU A 16 34.95 -2.67 -10.82
CA LEU A 16 34.30 -3.85 -10.27
C LEU A 16 33.02 -3.39 -9.59
N SER A 17 31.90 -3.50 -10.30
CA SER A 17 30.56 -3.40 -9.71
C SER A 17 30.42 -4.54 -8.70
N ALA A 18 30.43 -4.24 -7.39
CA ALA A 18 30.09 -5.23 -6.39
C ALA A 18 28.69 -5.77 -6.70
N PRO A 19 28.45 -7.10 -6.65
CA PRO A 19 27.12 -7.65 -6.83
C PRO A 19 26.23 -7.06 -5.72
N GLY A 20 25.20 -6.31 -6.12
CA GLY A 20 24.19 -5.84 -5.19
C GLY A 20 23.60 -7.04 -4.48
N HIS A 21 23.78 -7.13 -3.17
CA HIS A 21 23.14 -8.18 -2.38
C HIS A 21 21.63 -7.95 -2.49
N ALA A 22 20.92 -8.88 -3.13
CA ALA A 22 19.47 -8.91 -3.05
C ALA A 22 19.08 -9.12 -1.57
N ALA A 23 18.15 -8.31 -1.07
CA ALA A 23 17.67 -8.41 0.32
C ALA A 23 17.23 -9.85 0.63
N ALA A 24 17.71 -10.39 1.74
CA ALA A 24 17.45 -11.78 2.13
C ALA A 24 15.98 -12.01 2.50
N TRP A 25 15.37 -13.09 2.04
CA TRP A 25 14.04 -13.52 2.44
C TRP A 25 14.14 -14.54 3.58
N ARG A 26 13.43 -14.25 4.69
CA ARG A 26 13.32 -15.15 5.85
C ARG A 26 11.88 -15.60 5.99
N GLU A 27 11.64 -16.88 5.82
CA GLU A 27 10.33 -17.47 6.05
C GLU A 27 10.08 -17.70 7.55
N HIS A 28 8.85 -17.45 7.98
CA HIS A 28 8.36 -17.67 9.35
C HIS A 28 7.20 -18.67 9.34
N PRO A 29 7.48 -20.00 9.31
CA PRO A 29 6.42 -21.01 9.28
C PRO A 29 5.46 -20.92 10.48
N SER A 30 5.97 -20.47 11.65
CA SER A 30 5.15 -20.25 12.84
C SER A 30 4.04 -19.21 12.64
N TRP A 31 4.21 -18.26 11.74
CA TRP A 31 3.17 -17.28 11.43
C TRP A 31 1.95 -17.91 10.76
N GLN A 32 2.13 -18.98 9.97
CA GLN A 32 1.00 -19.72 9.40
C GLN A 32 0.09 -20.32 10.50
N SER A 33 0.66 -20.70 11.64
CA SER A 33 -0.14 -21.13 12.79
C SER A 33 -1.01 -20.02 13.34
N SER A 34 -0.54 -18.76 13.34
CA SER A 34 -1.35 -17.60 13.78
C SER A 34 -2.51 -17.34 12.81
N PHE A 35 -2.30 -17.46 11.49
CA PHE A 35 -3.41 -17.38 10.52
C PHE A 35 -4.42 -18.52 10.72
N ALA A 36 -3.95 -19.74 10.93
CA ALA A 36 -4.82 -20.91 11.19
C ALA A 36 -5.64 -20.74 12.49
N GLN A 37 -5.02 -20.25 13.58
CA GLN A 37 -5.71 -19.94 14.84
C GLN A 37 -6.76 -18.84 14.66
N ALA A 38 -6.49 -17.86 13.83
CA ALA A 38 -7.45 -16.83 13.46
C ALA A 38 -8.56 -17.35 12.52
N GLY A 39 -8.46 -18.59 12.02
CA GLY A 39 -9.43 -19.20 11.10
C GLY A 39 -9.45 -18.54 9.72
N VAL A 40 -8.33 -18.02 9.26
CA VAL A 40 -8.19 -17.39 7.93
C VAL A 40 -6.94 -17.91 7.20
N LYS A 41 -6.95 -17.82 5.87
CA LYS A 41 -5.74 -18.02 5.05
C LYS A 41 -5.19 -16.67 4.64
N GLY A 42 -3.87 -16.56 4.54
CA GLY A 42 -3.27 -15.28 4.16
C GLY A 42 -1.76 -15.28 4.20
N THR A 43 -1.19 -14.11 3.99
CA THR A 43 0.24 -13.85 4.15
C THR A 43 0.48 -12.49 4.80
N LEU A 44 1.54 -12.41 5.58
CA LEU A 44 2.17 -11.17 6.00
C LEU A 44 3.58 -11.14 5.41
N LEU A 45 3.88 -10.07 4.71
CA LEU A 45 5.22 -9.70 4.27
C LEU A 45 5.66 -8.46 5.04
N VAL A 46 6.86 -8.48 5.60
CA VAL A 46 7.47 -7.34 6.30
C VAL A 46 8.88 -7.12 5.76
N TYR A 47 9.21 -5.87 5.46
CA TYR A 47 10.56 -5.47 5.13
C TYR A 47 11.17 -4.67 6.29
N ASP A 48 12.19 -5.21 6.92
CA ASP A 48 13.04 -4.49 7.89
C ASP A 48 14.08 -3.68 7.11
N GLU A 49 13.86 -2.38 7.02
CA GLU A 49 14.70 -1.50 6.23
C GLU A 49 16.13 -1.42 6.76
N LYS A 50 16.32 -1.39 8.08
CA LYS A 50 17.66 -1.29 8.69
C LYS A 50 18.48 -2.56 8.50
N ALA A 51 17.84 -3.70 8.56
CA ALA A 51 18.51 -4.99 8.39
C ALA A 51 18.62 -5.43 6.92
N ASP A 52 17.87 -4.77 6.01
CA ASP A 52 17.70 -5.16 4.61
C ASP A 52 17.22 -6.63 4.47
N VAL A 53 16.16 -6.96 5.23
CA VAL A 53 15.62 -8.33 5.30
C VAL A 53 14.12 -8.33 5.10
N TRP A 54 13.64 -9.25 4.25
CA TRP A 54 12.24 -9.58 4.08
C TRP A 54 11.86 -10.73 5.02
N HIS A 55 10.81 -10.54 5.81
CA HIS A 55 10.19 -11.56 6.65
C HIS A 55 8.84 -11.91 6.08
N VAL A 56 8.55 -13.20 5.89
CA VAL A 56 7.32 -13.64 5.22
C VAL A 56 6.74 -14.90 5.84
N SER A 57 5.42 -15.02 5.83
CA SER A 57 4.72 -16.25 6.22
C SER A 57 4.44 -17.20 5.04
N ASP A 58 4.21 -16.65 3.84
CA ASP A 58 3.97 -17.37 2.58
C ASP A 58 4.51 -16.52 1.42
N ALA A 59 5.69 -16.90 0.93
CA ALA A 59 6.40 -16.16 -0.12
C ALA A 59 5.68 -16.24 -1.48
N ALA A 60 5.01 -17.34 -1.78
CA ALA A 60 4.27 -17.49 -3.04
C ALA A 60 3.07 -16.54 -3.06
N ARG A 61 2.29 -16.51 -1.97
CA ARG A 61 1.15 -15.61 -1.85
C ARG A 61 1.57 -14.13 -1.76
N ALA A 62 2.70 -13.81 -1.16
CA ALA A 62 3.22 -12.45 -1.10
C ALA A 62 3.53 -11.85 -2.48
N ARG A 63 3.88 -12.69 -3.45
CA ARG A 63 4.11 -12.30 -4.86
C ARG A 63 2.86 -12.37 -5.73
N GLN A 64 1.81 -13.04 -5.26
CA GLN A 64 0.54 -13.08 -5.98
C GLN A 64 -0.13 -11.70 -5.98
N ALA A 65 -0.60 -11.26 -7.15
CA ALA A 65 -1.26 -9.98 -7.29
C ALA A 65 -2.78 -10.10 -7.11
N PHE A 66 -3.34 -9.21 -6.30
CA PHE A 66 -4.75 -9.14 -5.96
C PHE A 66 -5.32 -7.74 -6.20
N LEU A 67 -6.63 -7.61 -6.17
CA LEU A 67 -7.32 -6.32 -6.23
C LEU A 67 -6.90 -5.45 -5.03
N PRO A 68 -6.41 -4.21 -5.22
CA PRO A 68 -5.94 -3.40 -4.10
C PRO A 68 -7.06 -2.92 -3.18
N ALA A 69 -8.29 -2.81 -3.67
CA ALA A 69 -9.41 -2.28 -2.93
C ALA A 69 -9.07 -0.91 -2.29
N SER A 70 -9.42 -0.70 -1.02
CA SER A 70 -9.19 0.60 -0.35
C SER A 70 -7.72 0.92 -0.04
N THR A 71 -6.75 0.02 -0.26
CA THR A 71 -5.33 0.40 -0.16
C THR A 71 -4.91 1.35 -1.28
N PHE A 72 -5.59 1.28 -2.43
CA PHE A 72 -5.41 2.22 -3.54
C PHE A 72 -5.68 3.68 -3.16
N LYS A 73 -6.41 3.95 -2.09
CA LYS A 73 -6.68 5.32 -1.63
C LYS A 73 -5.42 6.12 -1.34
N LEU A 74 -4.33 5.48 -0.91
CA LEU A 74 -3.03 6.16 -0.75
C LEU A 74 -2.53 6.73 -2.08
N PHE A 75 -2.58 5.92 -3.14
CA PHE A 75 -2.21 6.35 -4.48
C PHE A 75 -3.18 7.39 -5.06
N ASN A 76 -4.48 7.14 -4.90
CA ASN A 76 -5.53 8.05 -5.40
C ASN A 76 -5.44 9.43 -4.74
N ALA A 77 -5.05 9.51 -3.46
CA ALA A 77 -4.83 10.77 -2.75
C ALA A 77 -3.66 11.57 -3.37
N LEU A 78 -2.56 10.91 -3.73
CA LEU A 78 -1.44 11.54 -4.44
C LEU A 78 -1.90 12.13 -5.77
N VAL A 79 -2.63 11.33 -6.56
CA VAL A 79 -3.19 11.79 -7.84
C VAL A 79 -4.16 12.94 -7.64
N ALA A 80 -5.05 12.87 -6.63
CA ALA A 80 -6.03 13.92 -6.34
C ALA A 80 -5.36 15.28 -6.06
N LEU A 81 -4.26 15.28 -5.30
CA LEU A 81 -3.50 16.50 -4.98
C LEU A 81 -2.76 17.05 -6.20
N ASP A 82 -1.99 16.23 -6.88
CA ASP A 82 -1.14 16.71 -8.00
C ASP A 82 -1.92 16.95 -9.30
N SER A 83 -3.12 16.39 -9.44
CA SER A 83 -4.02 16.72 -10.55
C SER A 83 -4.87 17.98 -10.29
N GLY A 84 -4.87 18.49 -9.05
CA GLY A 84 -5.74 19.59 -8.63
C GLY A 84 -7.21 19.18 -8.47
N ALA A 85 -7.51 17.87 -8.35
CA ALA A 85 -8.87 17.39 -8.06
C ALA A 85 -9.35 17.85 -6.68
N VAL A 86 -8.42 18.04 -5.75
CA VAL A 86 -8.57 18.77 -4.48
C VAL A 86 -7.31 19.58 -4.22
N LYS A 87 -7.44 20.72 -3.54
CA LYS A 87 -6.31 21.62 -3.24
C LYS A 87 -5.45 21.14 -2.06
N ASP A 88 -6.08 20.49 -1.07
CA ASP A 88 -5.43 20.00 0.15
C ASP A 88 -6.25 18.88 0.81
N GLU A 89 -5.78 18.38 1.95
CA GLU A 89 -6.45 17.32 2.71
C GLU A 89 -7.72 17.73 3.44
N PHE A 90 -8.01 19.05 3.52
CA PHE A 90 -9.15 19.60 4.25
C PHE A 90 -10.27 20.06 3.32
N GLU A 91 -10.01 20.20 2.01
CA GLU A 91 -11.04 20.58 1.06
C GLU A 91 -12.23 19.61 1.12
N VAL A 92 -13.40 20.16 1.40
CA VAL A 92 -14.63 19.40 1.59
C VAL A 92 -15.33 19.18 0.25
N ILE A 93 -15.64 17.91 -0.03
CA ILE A 93 -16.60 17.54 -1.08
C ILE A 93 -17.92 17.20 -0.39
N ARG A 94 -18.98 17.90 -0.80
CA ARG A 94 -20.32 17.72 -0.22
C ARG A 94 -20.89 16.36 -0.58
N TRP A 95 -21.51 15.72 0.39
CA TRP A 95 -22.27 14.50 0.21
C TRP A 95 -23.52 14.76 -0.64
N ASP A 96 -23.84 13.84 -1.53
CA ASP A 96 -24.95 13.94 -2.49
C ASP A 96 -26.30 13.47 -1.91
N GLY A 97 -26.37 13.19 -0.60
CA GLY A 97 -27.59 12.73 0.08
C GLY A 97 -27.88 11.23 -0.10
N LYS A 98 -27.10 10.49 -0.90
CA LYS A 98 -27.34 9.06 -1.11
C LYS A 98 -26.71 8.23 0.01
N VAL A 99 -27.54 7.44 0.70
CA VAL A 99 -27.07 6.55 1.76
C VAL A 99 -26.20 5.44 1.15
N ARG A 100 -25.00 5.27 1.71
CA ARG A 100 -24.01 4.24 1.29
C ARG A 100 -23.48 3.49 2.49
N GLY A 101 -23.01 2.26 2.26
CA GLY A 101 -22.48 1.42 3.30
C GLY A 101 -21.69 0.24 2.78
N LEU A 102 -21.43 -0.71 3.66
CA LEU A 102 -20.79 -1.99 3.38
C LEU A 102 -21.80 -3.11 3.56
N LYS A 103 -21.96 -3.98 2.55
CA LYS A 103 -22.85 -5.16 2.61
C LYS A 103 -24.22 -4.82 3.26
N ASP A 104 -24.94 -3.91 2.67
CA ASP A 104 -26.30 -3.49 3.09
C ASP A 104 -26.39 -2.77 4.44
N SER A 105 -25.27 -2.53 5.11
CA SER A 105 -25.22 -1.77 6.36
C SER A 105 -24.70 -0.37 6.10
N PRO A 106 -25.50 0.69 6.39
CA PRO A 106 -25.05 2.07 6.28
C PRO A 106 -23.82 2.35 7.14
N VAL A 107 -22.85 3.10 6.60
CA VAL A 107 -21.70 3.62 7.36
C VAL A 107 -21.88 5.11 7.58
N ALA A 108 -22.11 5.52 8.82
CA ALA A 108 -22.45 6.90 9.16
C ALA A 108 -21.42 7.90 8.63
N GLU A 109 -20.14 7.60 8.73
CA GLU A 109 -19.04 8.45 8.28
C GLU A 109 -18.99 8.61 6.74
N TRP A 110 -19.63 7.71 5.99
CA TRP A 110 -19.76 7.84 4.54
C TRP A 110 -20.95 8.72 4.13
N ASN A 111 -21.93 8.88 5.02
CA ASN A 111 -23.20 9.58 4.75
C ASN A 111 -23.17 11.01 5.27
N ARG A 112 -22.10 11.73 4.98
CA ARG A 112 -21.86 13.13 5.30
C ARG A 112 -20.78 13.70 4.39
N ASP A 113 -20.56 14.99 4.46
CA ASP A 113 -19.46 15.68 3.80
C ASP A 113 -18.12 15.08 4.21
N ASN A 114 -17.22 14.93 3.27
CA ASN A 114 -15.90 14.37 3.49
C ASN A 114 -14.80 15.22 2.84
N SER A 115 -13.60 15.12 3.38
CA SER A 115 -12.35 15.64 2.82
C SER A 115 -11.38 14.48 2.53
N LEU A 116 -10.22 14.79 1.95
CA LEU A 116 -9.20 13.76 1.69
C LEU A 116 -8.78 13.05 2.99
N ALA A 117 -8.58 13.81 4.08
CA ALA A 117 -8.21 13.28 5.40
C ALA A 117 -9.32 12.40 6.00
N SER A 118 -10.56 12.90 6.08
CA SER A 118 -11.66 12.11 6.63
C SER A 118 -11.99 10.89 5.75
N GLY A 119 -11.95 11.06 4.44
CA GLY A 119 -12.12 9.97 3.48
C GLY A 119 -11.07 8.87 3.61
N MET A 120 -9.79 9.23 3.93
CA MET A 120 -8.73 8.26 4.23
C MET A 120 -9.03 7.51 5.53
N ARG A 121 -9.32 8.24 6.60
CA ARG A 121 -9.60 7.71 7.94
C ARG A 121 -10.77 6.73 7.94
N TYR A 122 -11.90 7.11 7.33
CA TYR A 122 -13.13 6.32 7.31
C TYR A 122 -13.24 5.43 6.06
N SER A 123 -12.23 5.46 5.20
CA SER A 123 -12.20 4.69 3.95
C SER A 123 -13.40 4.96 3.04
N THR A 124 -13.87 6.23 2.97
CA THR A 124 -15.07 6.66 2.26
C THR A 124 -14.95 6.38 0.77
N VAL A 125 -15.74 5.43 0.26
CA VAL A 125 -15.61 4.95 -1.13
C VAL A 125 -16.03 6.04 -2.11
N TRP A 126 -17.22 6.62 -1.95
CA TRP A 126 -17.77 7.62 -2.89
C TRP A 126 -16.86 8.84 -3.05
N PHE A 127 -16.21 9.28 -1.95
CA PHE A 127 -15.27 10.41 -1.99
C PHE A 127 -14.10 10.12 -2.93
N TYR A 128 -13.48 8.96 -2.79
CA TYR A 128 -12.35 8.55 -3.64
C TYR A 128 -12.77 8.23 -5.07
N GLN A 129 -14.00 7.82 -5.29
CA GLN A 129 -14.59 7.72 -6.63
C GLN A 129 -14.73 9.10 -7.27
N GLU A 130 -15.21 10.09 -6.50
CA GLU A 130 -15.36 11.45 -6.99
C GLU A 130 -14.01 12.10 -7.33
N VAL A 131 -13.00 11.99 -6.46
CA VAL A 131 -11.68 12.55 -6.79
C VAL A 131 -11.01 11.86 -7.98
N ALA A 132 -11.24 10.56 -8.17
CA ALA A 132 -10.77 9.85 -9.37
C ALA A 132 -11.46 10.37 -10.65
N ARG A 133 -12.78 10.61 -10.62
CA ARG A 133 -13.51 11.22 -11.73
C ARG A 133 -12.99 12.62 -12.04
N ARG A 134 -12.74 13.45 -11.02
CA ARG A 134 -12.16 14.81 -11.19
C ARG A 134 -10.75 14.78 -11.77
N ALA A 135 -9.91 13.84 -11.33
CA ALA A 135 -8.59 13.64 -11.92
C ALA A 135 -8.68 13.24 -13.40
N GLY A 136 -9.64 12.38 -13.74
CA GLY A 136 -9.90 11.89 -15.09
C GLY A 136 -9.00 10.72 -15.50
N GLU A 137 -9.53 9.87 -16.40
CA GLU A 137 -8.93 8.60 -16.79
C GLU A 137 -7.52 8.75 -17.34
N ARG A 138 -7.31 9.68 -18.28
CA ARG A 138 -6.00 9.90 -18.91
C ARG A 138 -4.91 10.25 -17.89
N ARG A 139 -5.21 11.18 -16.94
CA ARG A 139 -4.23 11.56 -15.90
C ARG A 139 -4.00 10.43 -14.91
N MET A 140 -5.05 9.70 -14.53
CA MET A 140 -4.92 8.54 -13.65
C MET A 140 -3.98 7.49 -14.27
N GLN A 141 -4.18 7.13 -15.55
CA GLN A 141 -3.30 6.19 -16.25
C GLN A 141 -1.85 6.69 -16.30
N GLN A 142 -1.64 7.95 -16.66
CA GLN A 142 -0.29 8.52 -16.70
C GLN A 142 0.44 8.44 -15.35
N TRP A 143 -0.25 8.69 -14.24
CA TRP A 143 0.32 8.59 -12.91
C TRP A 143 0.63 7.14 -12.50
N ILE A 144 -0.27 6.23 -12.78
CA ILE A 144 -0.09 4.80 -12.54
C ILE A 144 1.12 4.27 -13.32
N ASP A 145 1.27 4.65 -14.59
CA ASP A 145 2.38 4.25 -15.45
C ASP A 145 3.72 4.81 -14.93
N ARG A 146 3.77 6.11 -14.61
CA ARG A 146 4.98 6.76 -14.09
C ARG A 146 5.43 6.18 -12.75
N ALA A 147 4.48 5.88 -11.88
CA ALA A 147 4.77 5.29 -10.58
C ALA A 147 5.04 3.78 -10.64
N GLY A 148 4.65 3.11 -11.72
CA GLY A 148 4.75 1.65 -11.85
C GLY A 148 3.87 0.92 -10.85
N TYR A 149 2.63 1.41 -10.58
CA TYR A 149 1.77 0.86 -9.55
C TYR A 149 1.06 -0.42 -10.03
N GLY A 150 1.33 -1.53 -9.36
CA GLY A 150 0.73 -2.83 -9.66
C GLY A 150 0.93 -3.26 -11.13
N ASN A 151 -0.10 -3.85 -11.73
CA ASN A 151 -0.13 -4.23 -13.14
C ASN A 151 -0.42 -3.07 -14.10
N ARG A 152 -0.65 -1.86 -13.59
CA ARG A 152 -0.95 -0.62 -14.34
C ARG A 152 -2.25 -0.62 -15.14
N ASP A 153 -3.12 -1.58 -14.94
CA ASP A 153 -4.37 -1.73 -15.69
C ASP A 153 -5.53 -1.04 -14.96
N ILE A 154 -6.09 0.02 -15.56
CA ILE A 154 -7.25 0.75 -15.02
C ILE A 154 -8.56 0.35 -15.70
N GLY A 155 -8.60 -0.77 -16.40
CA GLY A 155 -9.82 -1.30 -17.01
C GLY A 155 -10.92 -1.56 -15.97
N GLY A 156 -12.17 -1.32 -16.38
CA GLY A 156 -13.35 -1.51 -15.51
C GLY A 156 -13.95 -0.21 -14.95
N GLY A 157 -13.52 0.96 -15.47
CA GLY A 157 -14.07 2.28 -15.16
C GLY A 157 -13.26 3.08 -14.15
N ILE A 158 -13.13 4.39 -14.43
CA ILE A 158 -12.26 5.32 -13.70
C ILE A 158 -12.51 5.37 -12.19
N ASP A 159 -13.69 5.08 -11.73
CA ASP A 159 -14.10 5.12 -10.32
C ASP A 159 -14.29 3.74 -9.69
N THR A 160 -13.96 2.66 -10.44
CA THR A 160 -14.18 1.27 -9.99
C THR A 160 -13.01 0.32 -10.25
N PHE A 161 -12.03 0.69 -11.07
CA PHE A 161 -10.95 -0.21 -11.51
C PHE A 161 -10.12 -0.83 -10.35
N TRP A 162 -10.01 -0.14 -9.21
CA TRP A 162 -9.32 -0.64 -8.00
C TRP A 162 -10.25 -1.40 -7.04
N LEU A 163 -11.58 -1.33 -7.23
CA LEU A 163 -12.59 -1.97 -6.37
C LEU A 163 -13.09 -3.31 -6.95
N ARG A 164 -13.26 -3.38 -8.27
CA ARG A 164 -13.81 -4.54 -9.00
C ARG A 164 -13.36 -4.61 -10.47
N GLY A 165 -12.42 -3.75 -10.88
CA GLY A 165 -11.88 -3.74 -12.25
C GLY A 165 -10.60 -4.56 -12.38
N ALA A 166 -9.70 -4.11 -13.26
CA ALA A 166 -8.54 -4.88 -13.71
C ALA A 166 -7.27 -4.66 -12.91
N LEU A 167 -7.20 -3.63 -12.04
CA LEU A 167 -5.98 -3.32 -11.28
C LEU A 167 -5.63 -4.44 -10.29
N ARG A 168 -4.38 -4.87 -10.31
CA ARG A 168 -3.84 -5.90 -9.40
C ARG A 168 -2.50 -5.44 -8.83
N ILE A 169 -2.22 -5.82 -7.57
CA ILE A 169 -0.98 -5.51 -6.87
C ILE A 169 -0.64 -6.65 -5.90
N SER A 170 0.65 -6.99 -5.78
CA SER A 170 1.12 -7.97 -4.79
C SER A 170 1.51 -7.30 -3.46
N ALA A 171 1.71 -8.10 -2.40
CA ALA A 171 2.20 -7.59 -1.13
C ALA A 171 3.61 -6.98 -1.28
N GLU A 172 4.46 -7.59 -2.11
CA GLU A 172 5.80 -7.07 -2.42
C GLU A 172 5.72 -5.69 -3.12
N GLN A 173 4.84 -5.53 -4.10
CA GLN A 173 4.63 -4.26 -4.79
C GLN A 173 3.99 -3.19 -3.88
N GLN A 174 3.11 -3.59 -2.94
CA GLN A 174 2.57 -2.68 -1.93
C GLN A 174 3.70 -2.10 -1.06
N ILE A 175 4.63 -2.95 -0.59
CA ILE A 175 5.77 -2.50 0.21
C ILE A 175 6.71 -1.61 -0.61
N ASP A 176 7.00 -1.93 -1.88
CA ASP A 176 7.81 -1.04 -2.74
C ASP A 176 7.18 0.36 -2.86
N PHE A 177 5.88 0.41 -3.14
CA PHE A 177 5.13 1.67 -3.20
C PHE A 177 5.23 2.46 -1.88
N LEU A 178 5.02 1.79 -0.73
CA LEU A 178 5.05 2.44 0.59
C LEU A 178 6.45 2.95 0.96
N ARG A 179 7.51 2.20 0.65
CA ARG A 179 8.89 2.64 0.84
C ARG A 179 9.19 3.90 0.03
N ARG A 180 8.79 3.91 -1.24
CA ARG A 180 8.97 5.07 -2.12
C ARG A 180 8.15 6.28 -1.65
N LEU A 181 6.95 6.07 -1.10
CA LEU A 181 6.14 7.13 -0.49
C LEU A 181 6.80 7.69 0.77
N ALA A 182 7.34 6.82 1.64
CA ALA A 182 8.01 7.23 2.87
C ALA A 182 9.28 8.05 2.62
N ASP A 183 9.95 7.81 1.48
CA ASP A 183 11.23 8.41 1.08
C ASP A 183 11.11 9.56 0.07
N ASP A 184 9.91 10.06 -0.23
CA ASP A 184 9.66 11.06 -1.27
C ASP A 184 10.18 10.66 -2.68
N ARG A 185 10.23 9.35 -2.97
CA ARG A 185 10.78 8.81 -4.24
C ARG A 185 9.72 8.44 -5.28
N LEU A 186 8.44 8.72 -5.00
CA LEU A 186 7.38 8.59 -6.00
C LEU A 186 7.40 9.79 -6.96
N PRO A 187 6.91 9.64 -8.21
CA PRO A 187 6.88 10.73 -9.20
C PRO A 187 5.74 11.73 -8.93
N PHE A 188 5.55 12.12 -7.67
CA PHE A 188 4.58 13.09 -7.18
C PHE A 188 5.30 14.24 -6.49
N SER A 189 4.63 15.38 -6.35
CA SER A 189 5.21 16.52 -5.64
C SER A 189 5.55 16.16 -4.18
N PRO A 190 6.62 16.73 -3.60
CA PRO A 190 6.94 16.52 -2.18
C PRO A 190 5.77 16.87 -1.27
N ARG A 191 5.02 17.94 -1.60
CA ARG A 191 3.83 18.35 -0.86
C ARG A 191 2.74 17.27 -0.85
N ALA A 192 2.45 16.66 -2.01
CA ALA A 192 1.45 15.60 -2.09
C ALA A 192 1.88 14.37 -1.26
N GLN A 193 3.15 13.98 -1.35
CA GLN A 193 3.69 12.86 -0.61
C GLN A 193 3.65 13.12 0.91
N GLU A 194 4.04 14.31 1.36
CA GLU A 194 3.96 14.71 2.77
C GLU A 194 2.52 14.66 3.31
N ILE A 195 1.54 15.23 2.56
CA ILE A 195 0.14 15.19 2.96
C ILE A 195 -0.35 13.73 3.08
N VAL A 196 -0.04 12.88 2.11
CA VAL A 196 -0.50 11.48 2.13
C VAL A 196 0.16 10.70 3.27
N ARG A 197 1.43 10.90 3.57
CA ARG A 197 2.05 10.34 4.77
C ARG A 197 1.31 10.78 6.03
N ARG A 198 1.04 12.07 6.20
CA ARG A 198 0.32 12.61 7.38
C ARG A 198 -1.08 12.03 7.54
N ILE A 199 -1.89 11.99 6.48
CA ILE A 199 -3.27 11.46 6.57
C ILE A 199 -3.34 9.93 6.62
N SER A 200 -2.22 9.21 6.42
CA SER A 200 -2.12 7.76 6.57
C SER A 200 -1.81 7.32 8.01
N ILE A 201 -1.47 8.26 8.92
CA ILE A 201 -1.23 7.95 10.32
C ILE A 201 -2.52 7.43 10.93
N THR A 202 -2.48 6.20 11.45
CA THR A 202 -3.59 5.57 12.18
C THR A 202 -3.37 5.56 13.68
N GLU A 203 -2.10 5.50 14.10
CA GLU A 203 -1.71 5.54 15.51
C GLU A 203 -0.42 6.36 15.66
N SER A 204 -0.40 7.20 16.71
CA SER A 204 0.78 7.94 17.11
C SER A 204 0.90 7.87 18.62
N ALA A 205 1.94 7.19 19.09
CA ALA A 205 2.27 7.01 20.50
C ALA A 205 3.70 7.48 20.76
N PRO A 206 4.12 7.74 22.01
CA PRO A 206 5.48 8.15 22.30
C PRO A 206 6.56 7.18 21.80
N ALA A 207 6.24 5.89 21.69
CA ALA A 207 7.17 4.86 21.28
C ALA A 207 7.16 4.59 19.75
N TYR A 208 6.07 4.88 19.04
CA TYR A 208 5.96 4.55 17.60
C TYR A 208 4.95 5.42 16.88
N VAL A 209 5.11 5.50 15.56
CA VAL A 209 4.09 6.01 14.63
C VAL A 209 3.73 4.89 13.65
N LEU A 210 2.44 4.65 13.48
CA LEU A 210 1.91 3.66 12.56
C LEU A 210 1.14 4.34 11.43
N HIS A 211 1.65 4.22 10.24
CA HIS A 211 0.99 4.60 9.00
C HIS A 211 0.35 3.36 8.40
N ALA A 212 -0.96 3.39 8.17
CA ALA A 212 -1.61 2.20 7.64
C ALA A 212 -2.87 2.48 6.83
N LYS A 213 -3.23 1.51 6.01
CA LYS A 213 -4.49 1.47 5.28
C LYS A 213 -5.04 0.05 5.19
N THR A 214 -6.31 -0.10 5.54
CA THR A 214 -7.06 -1.33 5.31
C THR A 214 -7.65 -1.35 3.90
N GLY A 215 -7.82 -2.56 3.35
CA GLY A 215 -8.58 -2.81 2.13
C GLY A 215 -9.59 -3.93 2.34
N TRP A 216 -10.71 -3.86 1.65
CA TRP A 216 -11.69 -4.92 1.55
C TRP A 216 -12.25 -4.92 0.14
N GLY A 217 -12.05 -5.99 -0.58
CA GLY A 217 -12.50 -6.19 -1.94
C GLY A 217 -12.93 -7.62 -2.19
N THR A 218 -13.53 -7.85 -3.35
CA THR A 218 -13.86 -9.21 -3.80
C THR A 218 -12.80 -9.71 -4.78
N HIS A 219 -12.55 -11.01 -4.81
CA HIS A 219 -11.78 -11.62 -5.89
C HIS A 219 -12.64 -11.64 -7.17
N ALA A 220 -12.59 -10.56 -7.93
CA ALA A 220 -13.43 -10.37 -9.12
C ALA A 220 -13.24 -11.42 -10.24
N ALA A 221 -12.27 -12.33 -10.12
CA ALA A 221 -12.00 -13.36 -11.11
C ALA A 221 -12.71 -14.70 -10.85
N GLN A 222 -13.30 -14.88 -9.66
CA GLN A 222 -13.96 -16.13 -9.27
C GLN A 222 -15.30 -15.76 -8.63
N ASN A 223 -16.38 -16.02 -9.35
CA ASN A 223 -17.78 -15.72 -8.97
C ASN A 223 -18.29 -16.50 -7.75
N SER A 224 -17.48 -16.71 -6.70
CA SER A 224 -17.96 -17.33 -5.48
C SER A 224 -18.27 -16.28 -4.42
N ALA A 225 -19.39 -16.40 -3.76
CA ALA A 225 -19.91 -15.48 -2.74
C ALA A 225 -19.00 -15.35 -1.49
N ASN A 226 -17.92 -16.14 -1.42
CA ASN A 226 -17.02 -16.25 -0.27
C ASN A 226 -15.58 -15.81 -0.57
N ASP A 227 -15.32 -15.16 -1.72
CA ASP A 227 -13.97 -14.80 -2.15
C ASP A 227 -13.61 -13.34 -1.84
N ASP A 228 -14.03 -12.83 -0.71
CA ASP A 228 -13.59 -11.51 -0.25
C ASP A 228 -12.13 -11.55 0.20
N LEU A 229 -11.39 -10.49 -0.10
CA LEU A 229 -10.01 -10.27 0.28
C LEU A 229 -9.89 -9.10 1.24
N GLY A 230 -9.16 -9.29 2.32
CA GLY A 230 -8.81 -8.24 3.27
C GLY A 230 -7.34 -7.84 3.17
N TRP A 231 -7.05 -6.54 3.06
CA TRP A 231 -5.71 -5.98 3.13
C TRP A 231 -5.49 -5.20 4.42
N TYR A 232 -4.24 -5.22 4.90
CA TYR A 232 -3.71 -4.26 5.85
C TYR A 232 -2.26 -3.97 5.49
N VAL A 233 -1.98 -2.75 5.06
CA VAL A 233 -0.68 -2.35 4.53
C VAL A 233 -0.22 -1.06 5.19
N GLY A 234 1.09 -0.87 5.34
CA GLY A 234 1.61 0.32 6.00
C GLY A 234 3.09 0.24 6.37
N TRP A 235 3.50 1.11 7.26
CA TRP A 235 4.82 1.05 7.92
C TRP A 235 4.76 1.55 9.34
N VAL A 236 5.70 1.07 10.13
CA VAL A 236 5.91 1.47 11.52
C VAL A 236 7.24 2.18 11.63
N GLU A 237 7.24 3.32 12.30
CA GLU A 237 8.44 4.01 12.77
C GLU A 237 8.58 3.77 14.27
N HIS A 238 9.58 3.01 14.68
CA HIS A 238 9.81 2.64 16.06
C HIS A 238 11.30 2.51 16.37
N ALA A 239 11.77 3.08 17.48
CA ALA A 239 13.16 3.01 17.93
C ALA A 239 14.19 3.41 16.84
N GLY A 240 13.89 4.44 16.04
CA GLY A 240 14.75 4.91 14.96
C GLY A 240 14.88 3.95 13.77
N ARG A 241 13.93 3.04 13.61
CA ARG A 241 13.84 2.06 12.51
C ARG A 241 12.49 2.16 11.82
N ARG A 242 12.44 1.68 10.58
CA ARG A 242 11.19 1.53 9.81
C ARG A 242 11.00 0.08 9.40
N TRP A 243 9.77 -0.40 9.55
CA TRP A 243 9.32 -1.70 9.05
C TRP A 243 8.11 -1.48 8.16
N PHE A 244 8.22 -1.86 6.90
CA PHE A 244 7.13 -1.80 5.93
C PHE A 244 6.42 -3.13 5.89
N PHE A 245 5.10 -3.13 5.86
CA PHE A 245 4.34 -4.36 5.87
C PHE A 245 3.17 -4.37 4.90
N ALA A 246 2.84 -5.55 4.40
CA ALA A 246 1.65 -5.80 3.63
C ALA A 246 1.10 -7.19 3.99
N MET A 247 -0.10 -7.20 4.56
CA MET A 247 -0.85 -8.41 4.85
C MET A 247 -2.07 -8.49 3.95
N ASN A 248 -2.33 -9.69 3.40
CA ASN A 248 -3.63 -10.01 2.84
C ASN A 248 -4.16 -11.32 3.41
N ILE A 249 -5.48 -11.37 3.61
CA ILE A 249 -6.20 -12.55 4.10
C ILE A 249 -7.45 -12.78 3.28
N ASP A 250 -7.83 -14.05 3.13
CA ASP A 250 -9.16 -14.42 2.64
C ASP A 250 -10.20 -14.12 3.71
N LEU A 251 -11.38 -13.67 3.30
CA LEU A 251 -12.49 -13.31 4.19
C LEU A 251 -13.69 -14.22 3.93
N PRO A 252 -13.64 -15.50 4.34
CA PRO A 252 -14.74 -16.45 4.11
C PRO A 252 -16.01 -16.11 4.89
N ALA A 253 -15.91 -15.33 5.96
CA ALA A 253 -17.05 -14.90 6.77
C ALA A 253 -17.08 -13.39 6.99
N PRO A 254 -18.26 -12.78 7.19
CA PRO A 254 -18.43 -11.34 7.35
C PRO A 254 -17.58 -10.70 8.47
N GLY A 255 -17.31 -11.43 9.56
CA GLY A 255 -16.52 -10.96 10.70
C GLY A 255 -14.99 -11.00 10.48
N ASP A 256 -14.52 -11.71 9.46
CA ASP A 256 -13.08 -11.93 9.25
C ASP A 256 -12.30 -10.65 8.91
N ALA A 257 -12.98 -9.68 8.36
CA ALA A 257 -12.37 -8.37 8.08
C ALA A 257 -11.81 -7.69 9.36
N ALA A 258 -12.38 -7.93 10.52
CA ALA A 258 -11.90 -7.39 11.79
C ALA A 258 -10.58 -8.02 12.25
N LYS A 259 -10.23 -9.21 11.76
CA LYS A 259 -9.02 -9.96 12.14
C LYS A 259 -7.73 -9.36 11.55
N ARG A 260 -7.82 -8.58 10.46
CA ARG A 260 -6.65 -8.02 9.74
C ARG A 260 -5.70 -7.25 10.63
N VAL A 261 -6.22 -6.28 11.36
CA VAL A 261 -5.40 -5.36 12.16
C VAL A 261 -4.80 -6.07 13.38
N PRO A 262 -5.57 -6.78 14.24
CA PRO A 262 -5.00 -7.48 15.39
C PRO A 262 -3.95 -8.51 15.00
N LEU A 263 -4.20 -9.32 13.97
CA LEU A 263 -3.28 -10.36 13.52
C LEU A 263 -1.96 -9.75 13.00
N ALA A 264 -2.04 -8.70 12.19
CA ALA A 264 -0.83 -8.03 11.70
C ALA A 264 -0.04 -7.39 12.85
N LYS A 265 -0.69 -6.69 13.77
CA LYS A 265 -0.02 -6.06 14.94
C LYS A 265 0.64 -7.12 15.83
N GLN A 266 -0.02 -8.25 16.08
CA GLN A 266 0.57 -9.36 16.82
C GLN A 266 1.87 -9.85 16.17
N LEU A 267 1.87 -10.07 14.86
CA LEU A 267 3.04 -10.57 14.13
C LEU A 267 4.15 -9.51 14.00
N LEU A 268 3.81 -8.24 13.84
CA LEU A 268 4.75 -7.12 13.87
C LEU A 268 5.42 -6.97 15.24
N ALA A 269 4.67 -7.18 16.33
CA ALA A 269 5.22 -7.16 17.68
C ALA A 269 6.19 -8.33 17.95
N GLN A 270 5.94 -9.52 17.37
CA GLN A 270 6.88 -10.65 17.43
C GLN A 270 8.23 -10.34 16.76
N LEU A 271 8.25 -9.49 15.72
CA LEU A 271 9.48 -9.00 15.09
C LEU A 271 10.14 -7.84 15.84
N GLY A 272 9.50 -7.29 16.87
CA GLY A 272 9.94 -6.05 17.52
C GLY A 272 9.70 -4.79 16.69
N ALA A 273 8.87 -4.88 15.64
CA ALA A 273 8.46 -3.73 14.84
C ALA A 273 7.44 -2.85 15.58
N LEU A 274 6.68 -3.42 16.49
CA LEU A 274 5.78 -2.74 17.42
C LEU A 274 6.11 -3.12 18.86
N PRO A 275 5.85 -2.24 19.84
CA PRO A 275 5.90 -2.62 21.26
C PRO A 275 4.95 -3.76 21.58
N GLN A 276 5.27 -4.59 22.57
CA GLN A 276 4.37 -5.63 23.06
C GLN A 276 3.11 -4.98 23.68
N GLY A 277 1.93 -5.46 23.30
CA GLY A 277 0.65 -4.96 23.81
C GLY A 277 0.14 -3.68 23.15
N SER A 278 0.71 -3.28 22.00
CA SER A 278 0.23 -2.14 21.20
C SER A 278 -1.01 -2.45 20.35
#